data_030b93a46a375181d83e41fefc2f0d79
#
_entry.id   030b93a46a375181d83e41fefc2f0d79
#
_cell.length_a   1.000
_cell.length_b   1.000
_cell.length_c   1.000
_cell.angle_alpha   90.00
_cell.angle_beta   90.00
_cell.angle_gamma   90.00
#
_symmetry.space_group_name_H-M   'P 1'
#
loop_
_entity.id
_entity.type
_entity.pdbx_description
1 polymer ?
#
loop_
_entity_poly.entity_id
_entity_poly.type
_entity_poly.pdbx_seq_one_letter_code
_entity_poly.pdbx_strand_id
1 'polypeptide(L)' 'MYNVLVCDDDREIVEAIEIYLSQEGYKVLKAYDGEEALKVLDREKVDLLIIDVMM' A
#
# COMPACT_ATOMS: atom_id res chain seq x y z
N MET A 1 -6.39 7.04 -12.39
CA MET A 1 -6.81 6.31 -11.19
C MET A 1 -5.88 6.69 -10.05
N TYR A 2 -6.45 6.88 -8.87
CA TYR A 2 -5.68 7.28 -7.69
C TYR A 2 -4.99 6.06 -7.09
N ASN A 3 -3.67 6.09 -7.04
CA ASN A 3 -2.87 4.94 -6.60
C ASN A 3 -2.46 5.10 -5.15
N VAL A 4 -2.81 4.12 -4.32
CA VAL A 4 -2.48 4.11 -2.89
C VAL A 4 -1.56 2.95 -2.62
N LEU A 5 -0.39 3.23 -2.04
CA LEU A 5 0.52 2.18 -1.59
C LEU A 5 0.32 1.95 -0.10
N VAL A 6 0.01 0.71 0.26
CA VAL A 6 -0.18 0.30 1.65
C VAL A 6 1.02 -0.54 2.07
N CYS A 7 1.70 -0.14 3.12
CA CYS A 7 2.89 -0.82 3.61
C CYS A 7 2.73 -1.18 5.09
N ASP A 8 2.74 -2.46 5.39
CA ASP A 8 2.64 -2.99 6.75
C ASP A 8 3.20 -4.40 6.73
N ASP A 9 3.84 -4.85 7.81
CA ASP A 9 4.37 -6.22 7.90
C ASP A 9 3.27 -7.24 8.17
N ASP A 10 2.09 -6.80 8.59
CA ASP A 10 0.94 -7.67 8.81
C ASP A 10 0.11 -7.78 7.53
N ARG A 11 0.18 -8.95 6.88
CA ARG A 11 -0.51 -9.18 5.61
C ARG A 11 -2.02 -9.05 5.73
N GLU A 12 -2.59 -9.45 6.85
CA GLU A 12 -4.04 -9.36 7.06
C GLU A 12 -4.49 -7.90 7.08
N ILE A 13 -3.71 -7.03 7.70
CA ILE A 13 -4.02 -5.60 7.74
C ILE A 13 -3.94 -5.01 6.33
N VAL A 14 -2.89 -5.35 5.58
CA VAL A 14 -2.73 -4.86 4.21
C VAL A 14 -3.90 -5.31 3.35
N GLU A 15 -4.30 -6.58 3.44
CA GLU A 15 -5.40 -7.10 2.65
C GLU A 15 -6.73 -6.45 3.03
N ALA A 16 -6.96 -6.21 4.32
CA ALA A 16 -8.19 -5.55 4.77
C ALA A 16 -8.27 -4.12 4.21
N ILE A 17 -7.17 -3.39 4.26
CA ILE A 17 -7.12 -2.04 3.73
C ILE A 17 -7.31 -2.06 2.21
N GLU A 18 -6.70 -3.03 1.52
CA GLU A 18 -6.87 -3.18 0.07
C GLU A 18 -8.33 -3.36 -0.29
N ILE A 19 -9.03 -4.26 0.41
CA ILE A 19 -10.44 -4.53 0.12
C ILE A 19 -11.25 -3.25 0.30
N TYR A 20 -11.05 -2.54 1.40
CA TYR A 20 -11.79 -1.33 1.68
C TYR A 20 -11.55 -0.25 0.62
N LEU A 21 -10.28 0.02 0.31
CA LEU A 21 -9.93 1.08 -0.63
C LEU A 21 -10.32 0.72 -2.06
N SER A 22 -10.24 -0.55 -2.42
CA SER A 22 -10.67 -0.99 -3.75
C SER A 22 -12.16 -0.76 -3.95
N GLN A 23 -12.96 -0.94 -2.91
CA GLN A 23 -14.39 -0.67 -2.97
C GLN A 23 -14.67 0.83 -3.15
N GLU A 24 -13.76 1.68 -2.70
CA GLU A 24 -13.87 3.13 -2.84
C GLU A 24 -13.32 3.64 -4.17
N GLY A 25 -12.85 2.75 -5.03
CA GLY A 25 -12.39 3.11 -6.38
C GLY A 25 -10.92 3.42 -6.50
N TYR A 26 -10.13 3.17 -5.46
CA TYR A 26 -8.68 3.38 -5.51
C TYR A 26 -7.97 2.14 -6.07
N LYS A 27 -6.85 2.37 -6.73
CA LYS A 27 -5.94 1.29 -7.08
C LYS A 27 -4.98 1.10 -5.91
N VAL A 28 -4.91 -0.12 -5.38
CA VAL A 28 -4.08 -0.40 -4.20
C VAL A 28 -2.84 -1.18 -4.60
N LEU A 29 -1.69 -0.65 -4.21
CA LEU A 29 -0.39 -1.32 -4.33
C LEU A 29 0.00 -1.76 -2.93
N LYS A 30 0.67 -2.90 -2.82
CA LYS A 30 0.96 -3.51 -1.52
C LYS A 30 2.45 -3.70 -1.33
N ALA A 31 2.92 -3.46 -0.12
CA ALA A 31 4.29 -3.78 0.31
C ALA A 31 4.23 -4.27 1.75
N TYR A 32 5.12 -5.18 2.10
CA TYR A 32 5.11 -5.80 3.42
C TYR A 32 6.32 -5.42 4.27
N ASP A 33 7.22 -4.63 3.70
CA ASP A 33 8.34 -4.04 4.43
C ASP A 33 8.82 -2.80 3.70
N GLY A 34 9.74 -2.07 4.32
CA GLY A 34 10.25 -0.81 3.76
C GLY A 34 10.98 -0.99 2.45
N GLU A 35 11.69 -2.09 2.28
CA GLU A 35 12.42 -2.36 1.04
C GLU A 35 11.45 -2.57 -0.12
N GLU A 36 10.40 -3.34 0.09
CA GLU A 36 9.36 -3.52 -0.93
C GLU A 36 8.68 -2.21 -1.26
N ALA A 37 8.40 -1.39 -0.24
CA ALA A 37 7.77 -0.10 -0.46
C ALA A 37 8.63 0.79 -1.34
N LEU A 38 9.94 0.83 -1.09
CA LEU A 38 10.86 1.62 -1.92
C LEU A 38 10.87 1.14 -3.35
N LYS A 39 10.82 -0.17 -3.58
CA LYS A 39 10.77 -0.73 -4.93
C LYS A 39 9.49 -0.31 -5.66
N VAL A 40 8.37 -0.32 -4.95
CA VAL A 40 7.10 0.10 -5.55
C VAL A 40 7.15 1.59 -5.88
N LEU A 41 7.66 2.42 -4.97
CA LEU A 41 7.78 3.86 -5.19
C LEU A 41 8.67 4.20 -6.39
N ASP A 42 9.68 3.38 -6.63
CA ASP A 42 10.59 3.58 -7.75
C ASP A 42 9.96 3.15 -9.09
N ARG A 43 9.05 2.20 -9.06
CA ARG A 43 8.50 1.54 -10.25
C ARG A 43 7.12 2.07 -10.65
N GLU A 44 6.32 2.47 -9.67
CA GLU A 44 4.92 2.85 -9.87
C GLU A 44 4.69 4.29 -9.43
N LYS A 45 3.71 4.94 -10.08
CA LYS A 45 3.27 6.24 -9.60
C LYS A 45 2.39 6.04 -8.38
N VAL A 46 2.79 6.59 -7.25
CA VAL A 46 2.04 6.50 -5.99
C VAL A 46 1.52 7.88 -5.62
N ASP A 47 0.22 7.99 -5.42
CA ASP A 47 -0.41 9.25 -5.05
C ASP A 47 -0.53 9.41 -3.54
N LEU A 48 -0.63 8.30 -2.81
CA LEU A 48 -0.72 8.30 -1.36
C LEU A 48 -0.01 7.08 -0.79
N LEU A 49 0.79 7.29 0.26
CA LEU A 49 1.47 6.20 0.97
C LEU A 49 0.88 6.06 2.36
N ILE A 50 0.42 4.86 2.68
CA ILE A 50 -0.02 4.50 4.03
C ILE A 50 1.02 3.54 4.59
N ILE A 51 1.71 3.94 5.64
CA ILE A 51 2.78 3.15 6.23
C ILE A 51 2.57 3.01 7.73
N ASP A 52 2.80 1.79 8.24
CA ASP A 52 2.74 1.52 9.67
C ASP A 52 4.08 1.90 10.30
N VAL A 53 4.04 2.90 11.17
CA VAL A 53 5.25 3.39 11.85
C VAL A 53 5.75 2.43 12.92
N MET A 54 4.98 1.40 13.23
CA MET A 54 5.36 0.39 14.22
C MET A 54 6.25 -0.73 13.63
N MET A 55 6.47 -0.70 12.35
CA MET A 55 7.34 -1.68 11.72
C MET A 55 8.79 -1.54 12.14
#